data_da21e714675cbb48c81f36c330349c9d
#
_entry.id   da21e714675cbb48c81f36c330349c9d
#
_cell.length_a   1.000
_cell.length_b   1.000
_cell.length_c   1.000
_cell.angle_alpha   90.00
_cell.angle_beta   90.00
_cell.angle_gamma   90.00
#
_symmetry.space_group_name_H-M   'P 1'
#
loop_
_entity.id
_entity.type
_entity.pdbx_description
1 polymer ?
#
loop_
_entity_poly.entity_id
_entity_poly.type
_entity_poly.pdbx_seq_one_letter_code
_entity_poly.pdbx_strand_id
1 'polypeptide(L)'
;KELIKYKDNLFYLTSVNVSVNKGLINLDCGNIPSEFNENKFNEFCNNDETSDLQGSHWAPHLIHKDLWNKVGGFSEEFNPGDGSDPDLCMKLWKENVRIFKAISKFKIYHFSSVTTRKKDIELNNGTKTFLLKYGFNPRYFRKYFLRGDGHKKFLGKLSKPRYELKMVFELLINKLKYIYFKIF
;
A
#
# COMPACT_ATOMS: atom_id res chain seq x y z
N LYS A 1 -3.79 -16.62 -14.28
CA LYS A 1 -5.14 -16.25 -14.79
C LYS A 1 -5.46 -14.75 -14.61
N GLU A 2 -5.11 -14.13 -13.46
CA GLU A 2 -5.39 -12.70 -13.22
C GLU A 2 -4.67 -11.77 -14.21
N LEU A 3 -3.41 -12.03 -14.52
CA LEU A 3 -2.60 -11.20 -15.42
C LEU A 3 -3.13 -11.14 -16.86
N ILE A 4 -3.81 -12.19 -17.32
CA ILE A 4 -4.40 -12.25 -18.67
C ILE A 4 -5.47 -11.17 -18.88
N LYS A 5 -6.05 -10.66 -17.79
CA LYS A 5 -7.08 -9.60 -17.83
C LYS A 5 -6.52 -8.22 -18.19
N TYR A 6 -5.20 -8.02 -18.03
CA TYR A 6 -4.56 -6.73 -18.25
C TYR A 6 -3.82 -6.71 -19.59
N LYS A 7 -4.36 -6.00 -20.55
CA LYS A 7 -3.79 -5.86 -21.90
C LYS A 7 -2.55 -4.97 -21.93
N ASP A 8 -2.48 -4.03 -21.01
CA ASP A 8 -1.32 -3.17 -20.77
C ASP A 8 -0.62 -3.60 -19.48
N ASN A 9 0.69 -3.36 -19.40
CA ASN A 9 1.50 -3.70 -18.22
C ASN A 9 1.33 -2.68 -17.07
N LEU A 10 0.31 -1.81 -17.13
CA LEU A 10 0.10 -0.70 -16.21
C LEU A 10 -0.80 -1.11 -15.02
N PHE A 11 -0.31 -2.02 -14.19
CA PHE A 11 -1.00 -2.49 -13.00
C PHE A 11 -0.07 -2.62 -11.80
N TYR A 12 -0.66 -2.53 -10.62
CA TYR A 12 -0.07 -2.86 -9.33
C TYR A 12 -1.05 -3.77 -8.59
N LEU A 13 -0.67 -5.03 -8.42
CA LEU A 13 -1.52 -6.04 -7.78
C LEU A 13 -0.87 -6.48 -6.48
N THR A 14 -1.67 -6.67 -5.42
CA THR A 14 -1.19 -7.12 -4.12
C THR A 14 -2.02 -8.28 -3.58
N SER A 15 -1.55 -8.86 -2.48
CA SER A 15 -2.33 -9.77 -1.66
C SER A 15 -3.36 -9.04 -0.80
N VAL A 16 -4.31 -9.79 -0.28
CA VAL A 16 -5.09 -9.40 0.90
C VAL A 16 -4.35 -9.92 2.14
N ASN A 17 -3.93 -9.01 3.01
CA ASN A 17 -3.17 -9.35 4.21
C ASN A 17 -4.11 -9.71 5.35
N VAL A 18 -3.92 -10.90 5.89
CA VAL A 18 -4.59 -11.42 7.08
C VAL A 18 -3.60 -11.36 8.24
N SER A 19 -3.98 -10.83 9.39
CA SER A 19 -3.12 -10.80 10.57
C SER A 19 -3.91 -10.63 11.85
N VAL A 20 -3.24 -10.82 12.99
CA VAL A 20 -3.79 -10.43 14.29
C VAL A 20 -3.78 -8.91 14.41
N ASN A 21 -4.93 -8.28 14.56
CA ASN A 21 -5.14 -6.87 14.93
C ASN A 21 -4.69 -5.78 13.94
N LYS A 22 -3.95 -6.07 12.87
CA LYS A 22 -3.38 -5.04 11.98
C LYS A 22 -3.53 -5.33 10.48
N GLY A 23 -4.17 -6.43 10.10
CA GLY A 23 -4.41 -6.79 8.70
C GLY A 23 -5.65 -6.12 8.11
N LEU A 24 -5.84 -6.32 6.82
CA LEU A 24 -7.11 -6.03 6.15
C LEU A 24 -8.23 -6.92 6.70
N ILE A 25 -7.85 -8.13 7.10
CA ILE A 25 -8.69 -9.12 7.75
C ILE A 25 -8.03 -9.50 9.06
N ASN A 26 -8.81 -9.43 10.14
CA ASN A 26 -8.35 -9.84 11.47
C ASN A 26 -8.68 -11.31 11.69
N LEU A 27 -7.64 -12.13 11.74
CA LEU A 27 -7.74 -13.55 12.08
C LEU A 27 -6.48 -13.94 12.87
N ASP A 28 -6.68 -14.51 14.04
CA ASP A 28 -5.56 -15.01 14.83
C ASP A 28 -5.20 -16.45 14.41
N CYS A 29 -4.09 -16.58 13.71
CA CYS A 29 -3.46 -17.86 13.39
C CYS A 29 -2.05 -17.96 14.00
N GLY A 30 -1.74 -17.16 15.03
CA GLY A 30 -0.44 -17.09 15.68
C GLY A 30 0.27 -15.75 15.48
N ASN A 31 1.10 -15.36 16.45
CA ASN A 31 1.81 -14.08 16.46
C ASN A 31 3.22 -14.14 15.88
N ILE A 32 3.79 -15.32 15.79
CA ILE A 32 5.12 -15.60 15.23
C ILE A 32 5.06 -16.85 14.34
N PRO A 33 6.01 -17.03 13.41
CA PRO A 33 6.00 -18.17 12.48
C PRO A 33 5.93 -19.54 13.14
N SER A 34 6.57 -19.72 14.32
CA SER A 34 6.54 -20.99 15.06
C SER A 34 5.18 -21.35 15.69
N GLU A 35 4.29 -20.37 15.81
CA GLU A 35 2.93 -20.54 16.35
C GLU A 35 1.87 -20.56 15.25
N PHE A 36 2.29 -20.54 13.98
CA PHE A 36 1.36 -20.41 12.88
C PHE A 36 0.44 -21.61 12.72
N ASN A 37 -0.86 -21.39 12.85
CA ASN A 37 -1.90 -22.38 12.60
C ASN A 37 -2.32 -22.36 11.12
N GLU A 38 -1.59 -23.12 10.32
CA GLU A 38 -1.81 -23.21 8.88
C GLU A 38 -3.20 -23.78 8.54
N ASN A 39 -3.67 -24.77 9.29
CA ASN A 39 -4.99 -25.38 9.03
C ASN A 39 -6.09 -24.36 9.19
N LYS A 40 -6.08 -23.57 10.26
CA LYS A 40 -7.05 -22.51 10.51
C LYS A 40 -7.00 -21.43 9.42
N PHE A 41 -5.80 -21.06 8.97
CA PHE A 41 -5.63 -20.10 7.89
C PHE A 41 -6.16 -20.63 6.57
N ASN A 42 -5.89 -21.89 6.22
CA ASN A 42 -6.36 -22.53 4.99
C ASN A 42 -7.87 -22.68 5.00
N GLU A 43 -8.46 -23.10 6.10
CA GLU A 43 -9.93 -23.17 6.26
C GLU A 43 -10.59 -21.81 6.02
N PHE A 44 -10.04 -20.75 6.64
CA PHE A 44 -10.49 -19.38 6.39
C PHE A 44 -10.37 -19.01 4.91
N CYS A 45 -9.22 -19.28 4.27
CA CYS A 45 -9.00 -18.94 2.86
C CYS A 45 -9.97 -19.61 1.91
N ASN A 46 -10.39 -20.84 2.23
CA ASN A 46 -11.33 -21.61 1.41
C ASN A 46 -12.77 -21.10 1.54
N ASN A 47 -13.14 -20.57 2.70
CA ASN A 47 -14.52 -20.14 3.01
C ASN A 47 -14.72 -18.61 2.87
N ASP A 48 -13.66 -17.82 2.71
CA ASP A 48 -13.74 -16.36 2.67
C ASP A 48 -14.25 -15.85 1.32
N GLU A 49 -15.30 -15.04 1.35
CA GLU A 49 -15.95 -14.41 0.21
C GLU A 49 -15.51 -12.94 -0.02
N THR A 50 -14.42 -12.51 0.61
CA THR A 50 -13.89 -11.15 0.43
C THR A 50 -13.72 -10.83 -1.06
N SER A 51 -14.23 -9.69 -1.49
CA SER A 51 -14.03 -9.18 -2.85
C SER A 51 -12.62 -8.60 -3.03
N ASP A 52 -12.17 -8.48 -4.28
CA ASP A 52 -10.98 -7.69 -4.62
C ASP A 52 -11.11 -6.25 -4.10
N LEU A 53 -10.01 -5.69 -3.57
CA LEU A 53 -10.03 -4.39 -2.91
C LEU A 53 -9.35 -3.30 -3.75
N GLN A 54 -9.90 -2.09 -3.63
CA GLN A 54 -9.39 -0.89 -4.31
C GLN A 54 -8.22 -0.28 -3.55
N GLY A 55 -7.25 0.27 -4.30
CA GLY A 55 -6.24 1.16 -3.75
C GLY A 55 -5.17 0.48 -2.91
N SER A 56 -4.83 -0.74 -3.27
CA SER A 56 -3.71 -1.47 -2.64
C SER A 56 -2.40 -0.68 -2.78
N HIS A 57 -1.60 -0.69 -1.71
CA HIS A 57 -0.35 0.05 -1.62
C HIS A 57 0.62 -0.59 -0.62
N TRP A 58 0.62 -1.92 -0.52
CA TRP A 58 1.42 -2.73 0.42
C TRP A 58 2.00 -3.96 -0.29
N ALA A 59 2.99 -4.56 0.35
CA ALA A 59 3.59 -5.83 -0.07
C ALA A 59 2.78 -7.06 0.45
N PRO A 60 2.95 -8.24 -0.19
CA PRO A 60 3.68 -8.47 -1.42
C PRO A 60 2.93 -7.94 -2.64
N HIS A 61 3.66 -7.51 -3.64
CA HIS A 61 3.07 -6.93 -4.84
C HIS A 61 3.58 -7.59 -6.11
N LEU A 62 2.79 -7.47 -7.17
CA LEU A 62 3.11 -7.92 -8.51
C LEU A 62 3.06 -6.73 -9.46
N ILE A 63 4.18 -6.48 -10.13
CA ILE A 63 4.40 -5.37 -11.07
C ILE A 63 5.11 -5.95 -12.30
N HIS A 64 4.84 -5.42 -13.48
CA HIS A 64 5.62 -5.78 -14.66
C HIS A 64 7.07 -5.32 -14.52
N LYS A 65 8.02 -6.18 -14.94
CA LYS A 65 9.47 -5.92 -14.80
C LYS A 65 9.91 -4.61 -15.45
N ASP A 66 9.42 -4.32 -16.65
CA ASP A 66 9.79 -3.08 -17.35
C ASP A 66 9.28 -1.84 -16.63
N LEU A 67 8.09 -1.92 -16.03
CA LEU A 67 7.54 -0.85 -15.21
C LEU A 67 8.34 -0.66 -13.93
N TRP A 68 8.75 -1.74 -13.27
CA TRP A 68 9.64 -1.70 -12.11
C TRP A 68 10.97 -1.01 -12.45
N ASN A 69 11.60 -1.40 -13.54
CA ASN A 69 12.86 -0.82 -14.00
C ASN A 69 12.68 0.68 -14.34
N LYS A 70 11.60 1.02 -15.03
CA LYS A 70 11.29 2.41 -15.42
C LYS A 70 11.14 3.34 -14.22
N VAL A 71 10.53 2.89 -13.14
CA VAL A 71 10.37 3.70 -11.92
C VAL A 71 11.55 3.61 -10.95
N GLY A 72 12.53 2.75 -11.22
CA GLY A 72 13.72 2.56 -10.39
C GLY A 72 13.45 1.82 -9.08
N GLY A 73 12.47 0.94 -9.03
CA GLY A 73 12.16 0.13 -7.84
C GLY A 73 11.82 0.93 -6.57
N PHE A 74 12.25 0.47 -5.41
CA PHE A 74 12.15 1.21 -4.15
C PHE A 74 13.20 2.32 -4.07
N SER A 75 12.85 3.43 -3.44
CA SER A 75 13.76 4.55 -3.21
C SER A 75 14.51 4.37 -1.88
N GLU A 76 15.84 4.52 -1.91
CA GLU A 76 16.72 4.28 -0.77
C GLU A 76 16.48 5.24 0.41
N GLU A 77 15.99 6.44 0.14
CA GLU A 77 15.69 7.45 1.16
C GLU A 77 14.60 7.02 2.17
N PHE A 78 13.87 5.94 1.87
CA PHE A 78 12.91 5.33 2.80
C PHE A 78 13.49 4.14 3.58
N ASN A 79 14.77 3.83 3.44
CA ASN A 79 15.43 2.73 4.14
C ASN A 79 16.25 3.24 5.34
N PRO A 80 16.14 2.61 6.52
CA PRO A 80 15.17 1.58 6.90
C PRO A 80 13.87 2.22 7.42
N GLY A 81 12.72 1.70 6.99
CA GLY A 81 11.46 2.10 7.61
C GLY A 81 10.27 2.26 6.69
N ASP A 82 9.36 3.12 7.12
CA ASP A 82 8.07 3.33 6.48
C ASP A 82 8.15 4.25 5.26
N GLY A 83 7.18 4.14 4.35
CA GLY A 83 6.99 5.07 3.24
C GLY A 83 7.43 4.54 1.88
N SER A 84 8.18 3.45 1.81
CA SER A 84 8.65 2.85 0.55
C SER A 84 7.50 2.37 -0.34
N ASP A 85 6.50 1.70 0.24
CA ASP A 85 5.34 1.21 -0.53
C ASP A 85 4.50 2.35 -1.13
N PRO A 86 4.07 3.38 -0.38
CA PRO A 86 3.38 4.51 -0.97
C PRO A 86 4.26 5.32 -1.94
N ASP A 87 5.57 5.40 -1.74
CA ASP A 87 6.50 6.03 -2.68
C ASP A 87 6.51 5.29 -4.02
N LEU A 88 6.67 3.97 -3.99
CA LEU A 88 6.59 3.13 -5.18
C LEU A 88 5.25 3.34 -5.90
N CYS A 89 4.13 3.30 -5.17
CA CYS A 89 2.81 3.56 -5.74
C CYS A 89 2.68 4.95 -6.36
N MET A 90 3.30 5.98 -5.76
CA MET A 90 3.30 7.33 -6.33
C MET A 90 4.14 7.44 -7.60
N LYS A 91 5.29 6.75 -7.68
CA LYS A 91 6.09 6.65 -8.90
C LYS A 91 5.30 5.96 -10.01
N LEU A 92 4.65 4.84 -9.70
CA LEU A 92 3.77 4.12 -10.62
C LEU A 92 2.58 4.98 -11.08
N TRP A 93 1.99 5.76 -10.18
CA TRP A 93 0.92 6.70 -10.54
C TRP A 93 1.38 7.75 -11.56
N LYS A 94 2.60 8.26 -11.42
CA LYS A 94 3.20 9.19 -12.39
C LYS A 94 3.39 8.55 -13.77
N GLU A 95 3.66 7.25 -13.81
CA GLU A 95 3.74 6.45 -15.03
C GLU A 95 2.38 5.95 -15.55
N ASN A 96 1.30 6.63 -15.16
CA ASN A 96 -0.06 6.34 -15.59
C ASN A 96 -0.63 4.98 -15.14
N VAL A 97 -0.04 4.32 -14.15
CA VAL A 97 -0.71 3.19 -13.51
C VAL A 97 -1.98 3.68 -12.83
N ARG A 98 -3.10 3.02 -13.10
CA ARG A 98 -4.42 3.35 -12.56
C ARG A 98 -5.15 2.13 -11.99
N ILE A 99 -4.52 0.96 -12.03
CA ILE A 99 -4.99 -0.26 -11.41
C ILE A 99 -4.12 -0.53 -10.19
N PHE A 100 -4.68 -0.28 -9.02
CA PHE A 100 -4.11 -0.61 -7.72
C PHE A 100 -5.11 -1.51 -7.01
N LYS A 101 -4.84 -2.83 -7.02
CA LYS A 101 -5.82 -3.83 -6.68
C LYS A 101 -5.24 -4.88 -5.74
N ALA A 102 -5.91 -5.15 -4.62
CA ALA A 102 -5.63 -6.34 -3.84
C ALA A 102 -6.54 -7.49 -4.33
N ILE A 103 -5.92 -8.61 -4.63
CA ILE A 103 -6.59 -9.80 -5.19
C ILE A 103 -7.12 -10.63 -4.02
N SER A 104 -8.43 -10.77 -3.92
CA SER A 104 -9.10 -11.49 -2.83
C SER A 104 -8.66 -12.96 -2.69
N LYS A 105 -8.41 -13.62 -3.80
CA LYS A 105 -7.95 -15.01 -3.83
C LYS A 105 -6.44 -15.18 -3.60
N PHE A 106 -5.72 -14.08 -3.47
CA PHE A 106 -4.32 -14.07 -3.08
C PHE A 106 -4.21 -13.55 -1.65
N LYS A 107 -4.28 -14.42 -0.69
CA LYS A 107 -4.18 -14.11 0.73
C LYS A 107 -2.81 -14.50 1.27
N ILE A 108 -2.30 -13.69 2.18
CA ILE A 108 -1.12 -14.01 2.98
C ILE A 108 -1.42 -13.77 4.44
N TYR A 109 -0.78 -14.58 5.32
CA TYR A 109 -0.75 -14.29 6.73
C TYR A 109 0.47 -13.43 7.06
N HIS A 110 0.23 -12.26 7.67
CA HIS A 110 1.27 -11.28 7.96
C HIS A 110 1.50 -11.16 9.46
N PHE A 111 2.68 -11.55 9.92
CA PHE A 111 3.06 -11.53 11.34
C PHE A 111 3.41 -10.13 11.89
N SER A 112 3.05 -9.06 11.19
CA SER A 112 3.16 -7.66 11.65
C SER A 112 4.53 -7.28 12.20
N SER A 113 5.54 -7.19 11.33
CA SER A 113 6.86 -6.62 11.67
C SER A 113 7.66 -7.38 12.75
N VAL A 114 7.51 -8.71 12.87
CA VAL A 114 8.27 -9.53 13.82
C VAL A 114 9.78 -9.28 13.69
N THR A 115 10.29 -9.17 12.47
CA THR A 115 11.72 -8.95 12.21
C THR A 115 12.21 -7.58 12.68
N THR A 116 11.45 -6.52 12.43
CA THR A 116 11.80 -5.15 12.84
C THR A 116 11.71 -4.95 14.35
N ARG A 117 10.78 -5.62 15.01
CA ARG A 117 10.64 -5.57 16.47
C ARG A 117 11.77 -6.27 17.23
N LYS A 118 12.43 -7.25 16.59
CA LYS A 118 13.56 -8.00 17.19
C LYS A 118 14.91 -7.30 17.01
N LYS A 119 15.00 -6.28 16.18
CA LYS A 119 16.22 -5.51 15.93
C LYS A 119 15.93 -4.08 16.36
N ASP A 120 16.77 -3.52 17.22
CA ASP A 120 16.77 -2.08 17.56
C ASP A 120 17.23 -1.26 16.34
N ILE A 121 16.40 -1.24 15.30
CA ILE A 121 16.66 -0.45 14.10
C ILE A 121 15.95 0.88 14.26
N GLU A 122 16.71 1.96 14.27
CA GLU A 122 16.14 3.30 14.18
C GLU A 122 15.48 3.48 12.80
N LEU A 123 14.15 3.60 12.82
CA LEU A 123 13.36 3.77 11.61
C LEU A 123 13.38 5.23 11.17
N ASN A 124 13.43 5.45 9.86
CA ASN A 124 13.27 6.79 9.31
C ASN A 124 11.83 7.32 9.50
N ASN A 125 11.66 8.65 9.34
CA ASN A 125 10.34 9.27 9.30
C ASN A 125 9.82 9.29 7.84
N GLY A 126 9.39 8.13 7.33
CA GLY A 126 8.91 8.00 5.97
C GLY A 126 7.73 8.91 5.61
N THR A 127 6.90 9.27 6.59
CA THR A 127 5.82 10.26 6.37
C THR A 127 6.38 11.65 6.07
N LYS A 128 7.40 12.10 6.81
CA LYS A 128 8.11 13.37 6.56
C LYS A 128 8.83 13.33 5.21
N THR A 129 9.57 12.26 4.94
CA THR A 129 10.28 12.04 3.68
C THR A 129 9.33 12.10 2.48
N PHE A 130 8.22 11.40 2.54
CA PHE A 130 7.20 11.41 1.49
C PHE A 130 6.58 12.81 1.30
N LEU A 131 6.26 13.49 2.39
CA LEU A 131 5.73 14.86 2.35
C LEU A 131 6.72 15.83 1.69
N LEU A 132 7.99 15.74 2.04
CA LEU A 132 9.05 16.60 1.46
C LEU A 132 9.29 16.27 -0.03
N LYS A 133 9.11 15.02 -0.44
CA LYS A 133 9.28 14.59 -1.84
C LYS A 133 8.11 14.99 -2.74
N TYR A 134 6.87 14.91 -2.23
CA TYR A 134 5.66 15.05 -3.06
C TYR A 134 4.76 16.24 -2.69
N GLY A 135 5.04 16.92 -1.58
CA GLY A 135 4.26 18.09 -1.11
C GLY A 135 2.94 17.75 -0.43
N PHE A 136 2.70 16.46 -0.16
CA PHE A 136 1.59 15.92 0.64
C PHE A 136 1.99 14.57 1.24
N ASN A 137 1.32 14.18 2.33
CA ASN A 137 1.65 12.95 3.05
C ASN A 137 1.06 11.67 2.41
N PRO A 138 1.52 10.46 2.80
CA PRO A 138 1.03 9.20 2.25
C PRO A 138 -0.47 8.99 2.44
N ARG A 139 -1.05 9.48 3.57
CA ARG A 139 -2.49 9.36 3.83
C ARG A 139 -3.31 10.13 2.80
N TYR A 140 -2.89 11.35 2.45
CA TYR A 140 -3.53 12.16 1.40
C TYR A 140 -3.50 11.41 0.06
N PHE A 141 -2.35 10.84 -0.32
CA PHE A 141 -2.21 10.06 -1.53
C PHE A 141 -3.16 8.85 -1.56
N ARG A 142 -3.16 8.04 -0.50
CA ARG A 142 -4.04 6.87 -0.40
C ARG A 142 -5.51 7.25 -0.53
N LYS A 143 -5.92 8.32 0.16
CA LYS A 143 -7.31 8.76 0.22
C LYS A 143 -7.82 9.26 -1.13
N TYR A 144 -7.09 10.15 -1.77
CA TYR A 144 -7.59 10.89 -2.93
C TYR A 144 -7.14 10.29 -4.27
N PHE A 145 -5.97 9.70 -4.34
CA PHE A 145 -5.43 9.12 -5.57
C PHE A 145 -5.80 7.64 -5.66
N LEU A 146 -5.44 6.84 -4.68
CA LEU A 146 -5.68 5.40 -4.70
C LEU A 146 -7.10 5.01 -4.28
N ARG A 147 -7.80 5.89 -3.55
CA ARG A 147 -9.15 5.64 -2.99
C ARG A 147 -9.22 4.36 -2.15
N GLY A 148 -8.11 4.04 -1.48
CA GLY A 148 -7.93 2.81 -0.70
C GLY A 148 -8.45 2.89 0.74
N ASP A 149 -8.94 4.04 1.19
CA ASP A 149 -9.48 4.19 2.55
C ASP A 149 -10.77 3.37 2.72
N GLY A 150 -10.84 2.59 3.81
CA GLY A 150 -12.02 1.81 4.18
C GLY A 150 -12.21 0.50 3.41
N HIS A 151 -11.14 -0.05 2.85
CA HIS A 151 -11.13 -1.38 2.21
C HIS A 151 -12.26 -1.59 1.19
N LYS A 152 -12.48 -0.59 0.36
CA LYS A 152 -13.55 -0.60 -0.63
C LYS A 152 -13.34 -1.67 -1.70
N LYS A 153 -14.45 -2.24 -2.17
CA LYS A 153 -14.46 -3.17 -3.30
C LYS A 153 -13.79 -2.52 -4.53
N PHE A 154 -13.03 -3.31 -5.27
CA PHE A 154 -12.39 -2.86 -6.50
C PHE A 154 -13.44 -2.48 -7.57
N LEU A 155 -13.37 -1.25 -8.05
CA LEU A 155 -14.29 -0.69 -9.03
C LEU A 155 -13.67 -0.48 -10.43
N GLY A 156 -12.38 -0.87 -10.59
CA GLY A 156 -11.69 -0.73 -11.87
C GLY A 156 -10.60 0.35 -11.89
N LYS A 157 -10.32 0.86 -13.08
CA LYS A 157 -9.28 1.89 -13.28
C LYS A 157 -9.64 3.18 -12.55
N LEU A 158 -8.66 3.72 -11.81
CA LEU A 158 -8.76 5.00 -11.13
C LEU A 158 -8.68 6.15 -12.14
N SER A 159 -9.50 7.17 -11.94
CA SER A 159 -9.37 8.47 -12.60
C SER A 159 -8.49 9.40 -11.77
N LYS A 160 -7.96 10.47 -12.38
CA LYS A 160 -7.34 11.56 -11.64
C LYS A 160 -8.31 12.10 -10.58
N PRO A 161 -7.80 12.49 -9.40
CA PRO A 161 -8.66 13.09 -8.37
C PRO A 161 -9.36 14.34 -8.89
N ARG A 162 -10.63 14.52 -8.55
CA ARG A 162 -11.34 15.79 -8.73
C ARG A 162 -11.13 16.62 -7.47
N TYR A 163 -10.76 17.88 -7.64
CA TYR A 163 -10.53 18.79 -6.52
C TYR A 163 -11.87 19.20 -5.89
N GLU A 164 -12.15 18.61 -4.74
CA GLU A 164 -13.26 18.99 -3.87
C GLU A 164 -12.75 19.90 -2.74
N LEU A 165 -13.62 20.71 -2.15
CA LEU A 165 -13.24 21.64 -1.06
C LEU A 165 -12.45 20.97 0.05
N LYS A 166 -12.90 19.79 0.50
CA LYS A 166 -12.21 19.01 1.53
C LYS A 166 -10.80 18.58 1.12
N MET A 167 -10.64 18.16 -0.13
CA MET A 167 -9.34 17.78 -0.69
C MET A 167 -8.40 18.98 -0.74
N VAL A 168 -8.87 20.13 -1.18
CA VAL A 168 -8.09 21.38 -1.22
C VAL A 168 -7.67 21.80 0.18
N PHE A 169 -8.57 21.77 1.15
CA PHE A 169 -8.27 22.10 2.55
C PHE A 169 -7.19 21.18 3.13
N GLU A 170 -7.33 19.86 2.96
CA GLU A 170 -6.30 18.91 3.42
C GLU A 170 -4.95 19.12 2.68
N LEU A 171 -4.98 19.53 1.41
CA LEU A 171 -3.76 19.86 0.67
C LEU A 171 -3.08 21.11 1.24
N LEU A 172 -3.83 22.14 1.61
CA LEU A 172 -3.30 23.35 2.26
C LEU A 172 -2.64 23.01 3.59
N ILE A 173 -3.24 22.16 4.42
CA ILE A 173 -2.62 21.67 5.67
C ILE A 173 -1.29 20.95 5.37
N ASN A 174 -1.25 20.10 4.34
CA ASN A 174 -0.01 19.43 3.93
C ASN A 174 1.05 20.44 3.47
N LYS A 175 0.67 21.50 2.75
CA LYS A 175 1.58 22.56 2.31
C LYS A 175 2.16 23.36 3.49
N LEU A 176 1.37 23.67 4.51
CA LEU A 176 1.86 24.30 5.73
C LEU A 176 2.88 23.42 6.45
N LYS A 177 2.59 22.13 6.60
CA LYS A 177 3.57 21.17 7.17
C LYS A 177 4.82 21.03 6.33
N TYR A 178 4.70 21.02 5.01
CA TYR A 178 5.85 20.98 4.10
C TYR A 178 6.77 22.21 4.31
N ILE A 179 6.19 23.41 4.38
CA ILE A 179 6.94 24.66 4.62
C ILE A 179 7.62 24.58 5.99
N TYR A 180 6.88 24.20 7.04
CA TYR A 180 7.46 24.04 8.38
C TYR A 180 8.69 23.12 8.38
N PHE A 181 8.60 21.92 7.80
CA PHE A 181 9.71 20.96 7.75
C PHE A 181 10.85 21.35 6.78
N LYS A 182 10.65 22.35 5.95
CA LYS A 182 11.71 22.92 5.08
C LYS A 182 12.53 24.00 5.80
N ILE A 183 11.92 24.69 6.77
CA ILE A 183 12.53 25.81 7.49
C ILE A 183 13.17 25.33 8.79
N PHE A 184 12.56 24.37 9.46
CA PHE A 184 12.97 23.78 10.73
C PHE A 184 13.26 22.29 10.61
#